data_87b4e1641e02ccf05cbe9a3240e2e6c2
#
_entry.id   87b4e1641e02ccf05cbe9a3240e2e6c2
#
_cell.length_a   1.000
_cell.length_b   1.000
_cell.length_c   1.000
_cell.angle_alpha   90.00
_cell.angle_beta   90.00
_cell.angle_gamma   90.00
#
_symmetry.space_group_name_H-M   'P 1'
#
loop_
_entity.id
_entity.type
_entity.pdbx_description
1 polymer ?
#
loop_
_entity_poly.entity_id
_entity_poly.type
_entity_poly.pdbx_seq_one_letter_code
_entity_poly.pdbx_strand_id
1 'polypeptide(L)'
;MARKHIAGYVLCNDVSEREFQLERRGQWSKGKSCETFNPVGSALVTPDKIGNLGDLEMTLKLNGTVTQESSIAQMVIKPDLLIYYLSKFMVLQPGDLINTGTPPSVGLGHKQSLNLKDGDSWS
;
A
#
# COMPACT_ATOMS: atom_id res chain seq x y z
N MET A 1 22.18 -6.17 -1.06
CA MET A 1 22.49 -4.82 -1.63
C MET A 1 21.24 -3.94 -1.77
N ALA A 2 20.09 -4.46 -2.22
CA ALA A 2 18.88 -3.65 -2.43
C ALA A 2 18.44 -2.81 -1.20
N ARG A 3 18.53 -3.36 0.01
CA ARG A 3 18.16 -2.64 1.25
C ARG A 3 18.86 -1.29 1.44
N LYS A 4 20.06 -1.11 0.87
CA LYS A 4 20.79 0.17 0.94
C LYS A 4 20.16 1.29 0.12
N HIS A 5 19.24 0.96 -0.76
CA HIS A 5 18.53 1.91 -1.61
C HIS A 5 17.15 2.29 -1.03
N ILE A 6 16.79 1.80 0.16
CA ILE A 6 15.57 2.19 0.87
C ILE A 6 15.87 3.42 1.70
N ALA A 7 15.32 4.57 1.32
CA ALA A 7 15.42 5.81 2.08
C ALA A 7 14.59 5.75 3.37
N GLY A 8 13.44 5.09 3.32
CA GLY A 8 12.56 4.93 4.46
C GLY A 8 11.27 4.21 4.11
N TYR A 9 10.41 4.11 5.08
CA TYR A 9 9.08 3.52 4.98
C TYR A 9 8.01 4.57 5.33
N VAL A 10 6.92 4.51 4.62
CA VAL A 10 5.78 5.41 4.84
C VAL A 10 4.49 4.60 4.71
N LEU A 11 3.47 4.97 5.46
CA LEU A 11 2.13 4.44 5.26
C LEU A 11 1.51 5.10 4.03
N CYS A 12 0.84 4.30 3.20
CA CYS A 12 0.01 4.82 2.13
C CYS A 12 -1.28 3.99 2.02
N ASN A 13 -2.32 4.60 1.50
CA ASN A 13 -3.56 3.89 1.21
C ASN A 13 -3.73 3.79 -0.31
N ASP A 14 -3.60 2.58 -0.83
CA ASP A 14 -3.77 2.27 -2.25
C ASP A 14 -5.27 2.26 -2.63
N VAL A 15 -5.88 3.45 -2.56
CA VAL A 15 -7.29 3.65 -2.94
C VAL A 15 -7.52 3.19 -4.37
N SER A 16 -8.65 2.57 -4.62
CA SER A 16 -8.91 1.94 -5.91
C SER A 16 -10.33 2.23 -6.38
N GLU A 17 -10.45 2.78 -7.60
CA GLU A 17 -11.71 2.84 -8.33
C GLU A 17 -11.94 1.51 -9.05
N ARG A 18 -12.85 0.71 -8.53
CA ARG A 18 -13.01 -0.69 -8.95
C ARG A 18 -13.65 -0.85 -10.30
N GLU A 19 -14.57 0.03 -10.69
CA GLU A 19 -15.15 0.03 -12.04
C GLU A 19 -14.05 0.26 -13.08
N PHE A 20 -13.21 1.27 -12.89
CA PHE A 20 -12.11 1.55 -13.80
C PHE A 20 -11.10 0.41 -13.85
N GLN A 21 -10.83 -0.21 -12.71
CA GLN A 21 -9.86 -1.28 -12.59
C GLN A 21 -10.33 -2.57 -13.28
N LEU A 22 -11.58 -2.98 -13.05
CA LEU A 22 -12.07 -4.31 -13.40
C LEU A 22 -12.97 -4.32 -14.64
N GLU A 23 -13.76 -3.27 -14.86
CA GLU A 23 -14.79 -3.25 -15.90
C GLU A 23 -14.35 -2.48 -17.16
N ARG A 24 -13.27 -1.71 -17.08
CA ARG A 24 -12.75 -0.90 -18.19
C ARG A 24 -11.54 -1.56 -18.88
N ARG A 25 -11.75 -2.76 -19.46
CA ARG A 25 -10.76 -3.50 -20.27
C ARG A 25 -9.52 -3.98 -19.51
N GLY A 26 -9.61 -4.19 -18.19
CA GLY A 26 -8.59 -4.86 -17.39
C GLY A 26 -7.26 -4.12 -17.18
N GLN A 27 -7.15 -2.84 -17.55
CA GLN A 27 -5.95 -2.05 -17.27
C GLN A 27 -6.05 -1.45 -15.85
N TRP A 28 -5.41 -2.10 -14.91
CA TRP A 28 -5.51 -1.79 -13.47
C TRP A 28 -5.05 -0.39 -13.09
N SER A 29 -4.05 0.15 -13.78
CA SER A 29 -3.51 1.48 -13.49
C SER A 29 -4.57 2.59 -13.56
N LYS A 30 -5.59 2.45 -14.41
CA LYS A 30 -6.71 3.41 -14.47
C LYS A 30 -7.43 3.58 -13.13
N GLY A 31 -7.66 2.46 -12.43
CA GLY A 31 -8.34 2.45 -11.14
C GLY A 31 -7.45 2.86 -9.97
N LYS A 32 -6.16 3.10 -10.21
CA LYS A 32 -5.17 3.50 -9.21
C LYS A 32 -4.68 4.94 -9.38
N SER A 33 -4.99 5.56 -10.50
CA SER A 33 -4.42 6.85 -10.91
C SER A 33 -5.43 8.00 -10.93
N CYS A 34 -6.55 7.87 -10.23
CA CYS A 34 -7.47 8.99 -10.05
C CYS A 34 -6.81 10.08 -9.20
N GLU A 35 -7.24 11.31 -9.40
CA GLU A 35 -6.78 12.44 -8.61
C GLU A 35 -6.97 12.16 -7.12
N THR A 36 -6.01 12.56 -6.29
CA THR A 36 -5.97 12.32 -4.83
C THR A 36 -5.81 10.87 -4.38
N PHE A 37 -5.72 9.91 -5.30
CA PHE A 37 -5.46 8.52 -4.93
C PHE A 37 -4.03 8.32 -4.41
N ASN A 38 -3.85 7.21 -3.69
CA ASN A 38 -2.61 6.88 -3.01
C ASN A 38 -2.15 7.94 -2.00
N PRO A 39 -3.03 8.42 -1.10
CA PRO A 39 -2.62 9.35 -0.05
C PRO A 39 -1.52 8.72 0.79
N VAL A 40 -0.50 9.52 1.05
CA VAL A 40 0.71 9.13 1.78
C VAL A 40 0.72 9.79 3.14
N GLY A 41 1.08 9.05 4.17
CA GLY A 41 1.17 9.55 5.55
C GLY A 41 2.21 10.65 5.71
N SER A 42 2.12 11.37 6.80
CA SER A 42 2.90 12.58 7.09
C SER A 42 4.37 12.34 7.42
N ALA A 43 4.79 11.10 7.66
CA ALA A 43 6.13 10.79 8.10
C ALA A 43 6.78 9.68 7.26
N LEU A 44 7.96 9.98 6.72
CA LEU A 44 8.89 8.97 6.19
C LEU A 44 9.82 8.56 7.35
N VAL A 45 9.76 7.28 7.73
CA VAL A 45 10.57 6.74 8.84
C VAL A 45 11.75 5.96 8.27
N THR A 46 12.95 6.38 8.64
CA THR A 46 14.19 5.75 8.17
C THR A 46 14.40 4.36 8.78
N PRO A 47 15.10 3.43 8.09
CA PRO A 47 15.27 2.06 8.56
C PRO A 47 15.92 1.92 9.95
N ASP A 48 16.78 2.86 10.34
CA ASP A 48 17.43 2.89 11.66
C ASP A 48 16.45 3.17 12.81
N LYS A 49 15.33 3.82 12.53
CA LYS A 49 14.29 4.11 13.53
C LYS A 49 13.25 3.00 13.67
N ILE A 50 13.08 2.18 12.63
CA ILE A 50 12.10 1.09 12.65
C ILE A 50 12.63 -0.16 13.36
N GLY A 51 13.94 -0.39 13.33
CA GLY A 51 14.50 -1.64 13.82
C GLY A 51 14.16 -2.83 12.91
N ASN A 52 13.41 -3.79 13.43
CA ASN A 52 12.94 -4.92 12.62
C ASN A 52 11.56 -4.63 12.05
N LEU A 53 11.48 -4.52 10.73
CA LEU A 53 10.22 -4.24 10.02
C LEU A 53 9.13 -5.29 10.30
N GLY A 54 9.51 -6.54 10.55
CA GLY A 54 8.57 -7.62 10.83
C GLY A 54 7.84 -7.50 12.17
N ASP A 55 8.32 -6.65 13.07
CA ASP A 55 7.68 -6.44 14.38
C ASP A 55 6.55 -5.41 14.33
N LEU A 56 6.35 -4.78 13.17
CA LEU A 56 5.31 -3.77 13.01
C LEU A 56 3.97 -4.39 12.70
N GLU A 57 2.94 -3.84 13.32
CA GLU A 57 1.55 -4.11 13.03
C GLU A 57 0.95 -2.98 12.18
N MET A 58 -0.01 -3.31 11.34
CA MET A 58 -0.72 -2.36 10.49
C MET A 58 -2.21 -2.55 10.66
N THR A 59 -2.93 -1.46 10.91
CA THR A 59 -4.38 -1.44 11.09
C THR A 59 -4.99 -0.38 10.20
N LEU A 60 -6.08 -0.70 9.51
CA LEU A 60 -6.93 0.26 8.83
C LEU A 60 -8.28 0.31 9.52
N LYS A 61 -8.73 1.50 9.84
CA LYS A 61 -10.07 1.76 10.36
C LYS A 61 -10.88 2.58 9.37
N LEU A 62 -12.12 2.20 9.17
CA LEU A 62 -13.12 2.97 8.43
C LEU A 62 -14.22 3.41 9.40
N ASN A 63 -14.44 4.70 9.54
CA ASN A 63 -15.41 5.29 10.49
C ASN A 63 -15.22 4.75 11.93
N GLY A 64 -13.97 4.58 12.35
CA GLY A 64 -13.61 4.04 13.66
C GLY A 64 -13.67 2.51 13.79
N THR A 65 -14.20 1.80 12.82
CA THR A 65 -14.25 0.33 12.80
C THR A 65 -13.03 -0.24 12.10
N VAL A 66 -12.35 -1.20 12.75
CA VAL A 66 -11.20 -1.92 12.15
C VAL A 66 -11.70 -2.74 10.96
N THR A 67 -11.14 -2.49 9.79
CA THR A 67 -11.46 -3.18 8.53
C THR A 67 -10.30 -4.03 8.02
N GLN A 68 -9.06 -3.65 8.31
CA GLN A 68 -7.87 -4.47 8.04
C GLN A 68 -6.95 -4.43 9.26
N GLU A 69 -6.36 -5.57 9.58
CA GLU A 69 -5.35 -5.70 10.63
C GLU A 69 -4.38 -6.82 10.25
N SER A 70 -3.09 -6.56 10.33
CA SER A 70 -2.08 -7.55 9.99
C SER A 70 -0.69 -7.16 10.51
N SER A 71 0.17 -8.14 10.65
CA SER A 71 1.59 -7.94 10.89
C SER A 71 2.37 -7.85 9.58
N ILE A 72 3.35 -6.95 9.51
CA ILE A 72 4.30 -6.84 8.39
C ILE A 72 5.13 -8.13 8.24
N ALA A 73 5.25 -8.94 9.30
CA ALA A 73 5.88 -10.25 9.21
C ALA A 73 5.21 -11.18 8.19
N GLN A 74 3.89 -11.03 7.98
CA GLN A 74 3.10 -11.83 7.04
C GLN A 74 3.31 -11.45 5.57
N MET A 75 4.07 -10.42 5.30
CA MET A 75 4.38 -9.96 3.95
C MET A 75 5.07 -11.08 3.15
N VAL A 76 4.45 -11.50 2.05
CA VAL A 76 4.93 -12.62 1.20
C VAL A 76 6.28 -12.30 0.57
N ILE A 77 6.42 -11.11 -0.01
CA ILE A 77 7.66 -10.65 -0.63
C ILE A 77 8.17 -9.44 0.14
N LYS A 78 9.39 -9.56 0.68
CA LYS A 78 10.00 -8.49 1.47
C LYS A 78 10.44 -7.30 0.58
N PRO A 79 10.50 -6.06 1.13
CA PRO A 79 10.78 -4.85 0.35
C PRO A 79 12.11 -4.89 -0.43
N ASP A 80 13.15 -5.45 0.14
CA ASP A 80 14.45 -5.57 -0.52
C ASP A 80 14.41 -6.49 -1.75
N LEU A 81 13.62 -7.56 -1.69
CA LEU A 81 13.40 -8.43 -2.84
C LEU A 81 12.53 -7.76 -3.92
N LEU A 82 11.53 -6.96 -3.51
CA LEU A 82 10.73 -6.16 -4.45
C LEU A 82 11.60 -5.17 -5.22
N ILE A 83 12.44 -4.41 -4.53
CA ILE A 83 13.36 -3.45 -5.17
C ILE A 83 14.32 -4.18 -6.12
N TYR A 84 14.92 -5.28 -5.68
CA TYR A 84 15.79 -6.08 -6.53
C TYR A 84 15.07 -6.56 -7.80
N TYR A 85 13.85 -7.03 -7.66
CA TYR A 85 13.07 -7.53 -8.79
C TYR A 85 12.69 -6.41 -9.76
N LEU A 86 12.12 -5.31 -9.25
CA LEU A 86 11.68 -4.18 -10.07
C LEU A 86 12.85 -3.54 -10.83
N SER A 87 14.02 -3.44 -10.20
CA SER A 87 15.22 -2.87 -10.83
C SER A 87 15.73 -3.65 -12.06
N LYS A 88 15.21 -4.85 -12.32
CA LYS A 88 15.51 -5.61 -13.54
C LYS A 88 14.74 -5.12 -14.76
N PHE A 89 13.63 -4.43 -14.55
CA PHE A 89 12.70 -4.03 -15.60
C PHE A 89 12.60 -2.52 -15.78
N MET A 90 12.89 -1.76 -14.72
CA MET A 90 12.77 -0.32 -14.74
C MET A 90 13.90 0.36 -13.97
N VAL A 91 14.20 1.58 -14.33
CA VAL A 91 15.14 2.42 -13.60
C VAL A 91 14.38 3.04 -12.43
N LEU A 92 14.80 2.70 -11.20
CA LEU A 92 14.28 3.32 -10.00
C LEU A 92 15.05 4.60 -9.71
N GLN A 93 14.36 5.69 -9.43
CA GLN A 93 14.92 7.00 -9.15
C GLN A 93 14.81 7.33 -7.65
N PRO A 94 15.70 8.18 -7.12
CA PRO A 94 15.49 8.75 -5.78
C PRO A 94 14.15 9.48 -5.70
N GLY A 95 13.34 9.12 -4.71
CA GLY A 95 11.99 9.65 -4.53
C GLY A 95 10.86 8.76 -5.06
N ASP A 96 11.18 7.68 -5.76
CA ASP A 96 10.16 6.71 -6.16
C ASP A 96 9.51 6.07 -4.94
N LEU A 97 8.18 5.98 -4.97
CA LEU A 97 7.37 5.28 -3.99
C LEU A 97 6.93 3.92 -4.53
N ILE A 98 7.20 2.87 -3.77
CA ILE A 98 6.80 1.50 -4.11
C ILE A 98 5.74 1.03 -3.14
N ASN A 99 4.51 0.91 -3.60
CA ASN A 99 3.44 0.26 -2.85
C ASN A 99 3.71 -1.24 -2.80
N THR A 100 3.88 -1.77 -1.60
CA THR A 100 4.32 -3.16 -1.39
C THR A 100 3.16 -4.15 -1.29
N GLY A 101 1.95 -3.69 -1.52
CA GLY A 101 0.74 -4.47 -1.38
C GLY A 101 -0.03 -4.17 -0.10
N THR A 102 -1.12 -4.88 0.10
CA THR A 102 -2.05 -4.66 1.19
C THR A 102 -2.35 -5.97 1.93
N PRO A 103 -2.68 -5.89 3.24
CA PRO A 103 -3.23 -7.03 3.98
C PRO A 103 -4.54 -7.56 3.37
N PRO A 104 -5.00 -8.75 3.77
CA PRO A 104 -6.33 -9.24 3.40
C PRO A 104 -7.44 -8.30 3.89
N SER A 105 -8.68 -8.59 3.49
CA SER A 105 -9.88 -7.81 3.86
C SER A 105 -9.99 -6.44 3.19
N VAL A 106 -9.52 -6.33 1.94
CA VAL A 106 -9.87 -5.17 1.09
C VAL A 106 -11.38 -5.08 0.87
N GLY A 107 -11.92 -3.87 0.68
CA GLY A 107 -13.35 -3.62 0.55
C GLY A 107 -14.07 -4.53 -0.45
N LEU A 108 -13.40 -4.86 -1.56
CA LEU A 108 -13.91 -5.79 -2.59
C LEU A 108 -14.03 -7.24 -2.08
N GLY A 109 -13.23 -7.64 -1.10
CA GLY A 109 -13.21 -9.01 -0.55
C GLY A 109 -14.30 -9.31 0.47
N HIS A 110 -15.06 -8.33 0.91
CA HIS A 110 -16.16 -8.53 1.83
C HIS A 110 -17.40 -9.09 1.10
N LYS A 111 -18.24 -9.89 1.81
CA LYS A 111 -19.49 -10.43 1.28
C LYS A 111 -20.43 -9.33 0.75
N GLN A 112 -20.45 -8.18 1.41
CA GLN A 112 -20.99 -6.93 0.88
C GLN A 112 -19.81 -6.01 0.66
N SER A 113 -19.57 -5.59 -0.57
CA SER A 113 -18.48 -4.72 -0.93
C SER A 113 -18.50 -3.43 -0.09
N LEU A 114 -17.44 -3.19 0.67
CA LEU A 114 -17.26 -1.98 1.46
C LEU A 114 -16.54 -0.93 0.60
N ASN A 115 -17.31 -0.18 -0.19
CA ASN A 115 -16.78 0.95 -0.95
C ASN A 115 -16.83 2.22 -0.11
N LEU A 116 -15.78 3.03 -0.21
CA LEU A 116 -15.74 4.36 0.41
C LEU A 116 -16.82 5.25 -0.19
N LYS A 117 -17.43 6.07 0.64
CA LYS A 117 -18.46 7.03 0.29
C LYS A 117 -18.04 8.43 0.72
N ASP A 118 -18.70 9.42 0.15
CA ASP A 118 -18.53 10.80 0.62
C ASP A 118 -18.86 10.92 2.10
N GLY A 119 -17.99 11.59 2.85
CA GLY A 119 -18.09 11.73 4.30
C GLY A 119 -17.45 10.60 5.12
N ASP A 120 -17.00 9.49 4.50
CA ASP A 120 -16.25 8.46 5.23
C ASP A 120 -14.87 8.98 5.68
N SER A 121 -14.46 8.56 6.88
CA SER A 121 -13.13 8.81 7.40
C SER A 121 -12.37 7.50 7.58
N TRP A 122 -11.07 7.52 7.29
CA TRP A 122 -10.20 6.38 7.50
C TRP A 122 -8.88 6.77 8.18
N SER A 123 -8.32 5.85 8.94
CA SER A 123 -7.06 6.03 9.67
C SER A 123 -6.27 4.73 9.79
#